data_67f6832f3ae48e72b9ddeca76440f613
#
_entry.id   67f6832f3ae48e72b9ddeca76440f613
#
_cell.length_a   1.000
_cell.length_b   1.000
_cell.length_c   1.000
_cell.angle_alpha   90.00
_cell.angle_beta   90.00
_cell.angle_gamma   90.00
#
_symmetry.space_group_name_H-M   'P 1'
#
loop_
_entity.id
_entity.type
_entity.pdbx_description
1 polymer ?
#
loop_
_entity_poly.entity_id
_entity_poly.type
_entity_poly.pdbx_seq_one_letter_code
_entity_poly.pdbx_strand_id
1 'polypeptide(L)'
;MTTIAETSVPEAPATEPTLRIGEVADRTGVTPRTIRYWEEIGLLGAGHERPEGKHRLYAEADVERISEIVRLRDLLGLSLEQLSQLLEAESARAQLRRELTKTEAPAERKRLLEEVQRHISTQLDLVRERLTELTQLATELEQKQQLVEQRIREYS
;
A
#
# COMPACT_ATOMS: atom_id res chain seq x y z
N MET A 1 -18.42 7.95 -25.69
CA MET A 1 -18.48 6.80 -24.75
C MET A 1 -17.08 6.28 -24.54
N THR A 2 -16.41 6.72 -23.51
CA THR A 2 -15.06 6.28 -23.20
C THR A 2 -15.18 5.11 -22.24
N THR A 3 -14.89 3.92 -22.74
CA THR A 3 -14.78 2.69 -21.95
C THR A 3 -13.58 2.83 -21.04
N ILE A 4 -13.83 2.98 -19.75
CA ILE A 4 -12.78 2.86 -18.73
C ILE A 4 -12.43 1.37 -18.72
N ALA A 5 -11.24 1.04 -19.22
CA ALA A 5 -10.72 -0.32 -19.13
C ALA A 5 -10.62 -0.69 -17.64
N GLU A 6 -11.47 -1.61 -17.22
CA GLU A 6 -11.35 -2.30 -15.95
C GLU A 6 -10.01 -3.03 -15.94
N THR A 7 -9.04 -2.46 -15.23
CA THR A 7 -7.91 -3.26 -14.78
C THR A 7 -8.44 -4.12 -13.66
N SER A 8 -9.01 -5.26 -14.06
CA SER A 8 -9.34 -6.35 -13.16
C SER A 8 -8.02 -6.84 -12.56
N VAL A 9 -7.74 -6.46 -11.33
CA VAL A 9 -6.76 -7.17 -10.52
C VAL A 9 -7.36 -8.56 -10.33
N PRO A 10 -6.71 -9.63 -10.80
CA PRO A 10 -7.23 -10.98 -10.61
C PRO A 10 -7.31 -11.23 -9.10
N GLU A 11 -8.50 -11.50 -8.63
CA GLU A 11 -8.73 -12.07 -7.30
C GLU A 11 -8.02 -13.43 -7.31
N ALA A 12 -6.83 -13.47 -6.71
CA ALA A 12 -6.07 -14.70 -6.57
C ALA A 12 -6.96 -15.73 -5.85
N PRO A 13 -7.00 -16.97 -6.33
CA PRO A 13 -7.76 -18.02 -5.66
C PRO A 13 -7.30 -18.08 -4.20
N ALA A 14 -8.25 -18.11 -3.28
CA ALA A 14 -7.99 -18.28 -1.86
C ALA A 14 -7.27 -19.63 -1.66
N THR A 15 -5.95 -19.58 -1.79
CA THR A 15 -5.09 -20.74 -1.58
C THR A 15 -5.07 -21.01 -0.09
N GLU A 16 -5.33 -22.26 0.30
CA GLU A 16 -5.29 -22.65 1.69
C GLU A 16 -3.95 -22.27 2.34
N PRO A 17 -3.93 -21.78 3.59
CA PRO A 17 -2.72 -21.38 4.27
C PRO A 17 -1.86 -22.62 4.57
N THR A 18 -0.71 -22.70 3.92
CA THR A 18 0.23 -23.84 4.05
C THR A 18 1.64 -23.43 4.45
N LEU A 19 1.97 -22.14 4.35
CA LEU A 19 3.31 -21.61 4.58
C LEU A 19 3.54 -21.26 6.06
N ARG A 20 4.73 -21.58 6.55
CA ARG A 20 5.18 -21.13 7.87
C ARG A 20 5.80 -19.74 7.78
N ILE A 21 5.80 -19.01 8.90
CA ILE A 21 6.35 -17.66 8.97
C ILE A 21 7.80 -17.55 8.49
N GLY A 22 8.63 -18.57 8.72
CA GLY A 22 9.99 -18.63 8.23
C GLY A 22 10.08 -18.67 6.70
N GLU A 23 9.19 -19.44 6.05
CA GLU A 23 9.11 -19.54 4.59
C GLU A 23 8.64 -18.20 3.98
N VAL A 24 7.67 -17.54 4.62
CA VAL A 24 7.20 -16.22 4.21
C VAL A 24 8.31 -15.18 4.36
N ALA A 25 9.05 -15.21 5.46
CA ALA A 25 10.20 -14.33 5.71
C ALA A 25 11.28 -14.49 4.62
N ASP A 26 11.63 -15.72 4.29
CA ASP A 26 12.63 -16.02 3.25
C ASP A 26 12.19 -15.53 1.87
N ARG A 27 10.91 -15.65 1.54
CA ARG A 27 10.36 -15.27 0.23
C ARG A 27 10.17 -13.76 0.07
N THR A 28 9.92 -13.04 1.17
CA THR A 28 9.61 -11.60 1.15
C THR A 28 10.80 -10.72 1.56
N GLY A 29 11.84 -11.30 2.13
CA GLY A 29 12.96 -10.55 2.71
C GLY A 29 12.63 -9.81 4.00
N VAL A 30 11.48 -10.10 4.61
CA VAL A 30 11.02 -9.50 5.85
C VAL A 30 11.24 -10.46 7.01
N THR A 31 11.72 -9.96 8.16
CA THR A 31 11.94 -10.83 9.32
C THR A 31 10.62 -11.34 9.92
N PRO A 32 10.59 -12.54 10.53
CA PRO A 32 9.41 -13.04 11.23
C PRO A 32 8.88 -12.07 12.30
N ARG A 33 9.79 -11.35 12.97
CA ARG A 33 9.44 -10.33 13.97
C ARG A 33 8.66 -9.17 13.32
N THR A 34 9.11 -8.70 12.17
CA THR A 34 8.46 -7.61 11.44
C THR A 34 7.09 -8.05 10.93
N ILE A 35 6.97 -9.27 10.41
CA ILE A 35 5.69 -9.83 9.97
C ILE A 35 4.68 -9.86 11.13
N ARG A 36 5.09 -10.35 12.31
CA ARG A 36 4.22 -10.36 13.52
C ARG A 36 3.82 -8.95 13.92
N TYR A 37 4.75 -8.01 13.90
CA TYR A 37 4.45 -6.62 14.22
C TYR A 37 3.44 -6.02 13.24
N TRP A 38 3.59 -6.26 11.94
CA TRP A 38 2.63 -5.80 10.93
C TRP A 38 1.24 -6.43 11.10
N GLU A 39 1.17 -7.65 11.59
CA GLU A 39 -0.10 -8.27 11.98
C GLU A 39 -0.74 -7.58 13.19
N GLU A 40 0.05 -7.29 14.22
CA GLU A 40 -0.41 -6.64 15.45
C GLU A 40 -1.00 -5.25 15.18
N ILE A 41 -0.40 -4.49 14.27
CA ILE A 41 -0.89 -3.16 13.88
C ILE A 41 -1.96 -3.19 12.78
N GLY A 42 -2.41 -4.38 12.36
CA GLY A 42 -3.48 -4.55 11.36
C GLY A 42 -3.07 -4.30 9.91
N LEU A 43 -1.78 -4.19 9.61
CA LEU A 43 -1.26 -3.89 8.27
C LEU A 43 -1.53 -5.01 7.27
N LEU A 44 -1.60 -6.25 7.72
CA LEU A 44 -1.85 -7.43 6.88
C LEU A 44 -3.34 -7.73 6.68
N GLY A 45 -4.22 -6.89 7.21
CA GLY A 45 -5.67 -7.03 7.07
C GLY A 45 -6.31 -7.91 8.16
N ALA A 46 -7.60 -7.67 8.39
CA ALA A 46 -8.42 -8.44 9.32
C ALA A 46 -8.92 -9.71 8.61
N GLY A 47 -8.21 -10.77 8.72
CA GLY A 47 -8.63 -12.04 8.13
C GLY A 47 -8.07 -13.24 8.86
N HIS A 48 -7.36 -12.97 9.93
CA HIS A 48 -6.52 -13.96 10.55
C HIS A 48 -6.72 -13.95 12.07
N GLU A 49 -7.95 -14.29 12.48
CA GLU A 49 -8.19 -14.67 13.87
C GLU A 49 -7.29 -15.87 14.18
N ARG A 50 -6.38 -15.67 15.12
CA ARG A 50 -5.55 -16.77 15.62
C ARG A 50 -6.41 -17.71 16.44
N PRO A 51 -6.51 -18.98 16.09
CA PRO A 51 -6.90 -19.99 17.07
C PRO A 51 -5.82 -19.98 18.16
N GLU A 52 -6.20 -19.76 19.40
CA GLU A 52 -5.28 -19.82 20.54
C GLU A 52 -4.46 -21.12 20.51
N GLY A 53 -3.14 -21.00 20.59
CA GLY A 53 -2.21 -22.11 20.78
C GLY A 53 -1.72 -22.83 19.51
N LYS A 54 -2.04 -22.40 18.29
CA LYS A 54 -1.51 -22.99 17.05
C LYS A 54 -0.57 -22.04 16.33
N HIS A 55 0.49 -22.61 15.73
CA HIS A 55 1.34 -21.87 14.80
C HIS A 55 0.51 -21.42 13.60
N ARG A 56 0.56 -20.10 13.33
CA ARG A 56 -0.14 -19.55 12.18
C ARG A 56 0.49 -20.06 10.90
N LEU A 57 -0.37 -20.45 9.96
CA LEU A 57 0.00 -20.72 8.58
C LEU A 57 -0.42 -19.52 7.72
N TYR A 58 0.35 -19.27 6.67
CA TYR A 58 0.17 -18.18 5.71
C TYR A 58 -0.20 -18.74 4.34
N ALA A 59 -1.00 -18.01 3.59
CA ALA A 59 -1.33 -18.31 2.21
C ALA A 59 -0.42 -17.56 1.23
N GLU A 60 -0.44 -17.95 -0.04
CA GLU A 60 0.25 -17.19 -1.10
C GLU A 60 -0.23 -15.72 -1.15
N ALA A 61 -1.50 -15.47 -0.91
CA ALA A 61 -2.05 -14.11 -0.83
C ALA A 61 -1.39 -13.27 0.27
N ASP A 62 -0.99 -13.86 1.39
CA ASP A 62 -0.24 -13.17 2.45
C ASP A 62 1.17 -12.79 1.98
N VAL A 63 1.83 -13.66 1.23
CA VAL A 63 3.15 -13.39 0.64
C VAL A 63 3.06 -12.24 -0.36
N GLU A 64 2.05 -12.24 -1.24
CA GLU A 64 1.81 -11.16 -2.18
C GLU A 64 1.53 -9.84 -1.47
N ARG A 65 0.71 -9.87 -0.41
CA ARG A 65 0.40 -8.69 0.41
C ARG A 65 1.64 -8.12 1.08
N ILE A 66 2.46 -8.96 1.71
CA ILE A 66 3.71 -8.53 2.35
C ILE A 66 4.68 -7.97 1.32
N SER A 67 4.82 -8.61 0.16
CA SER A 67 5.68 -8.14 -0.93
C SER A 67 5.23 -6.78 -1.45
N GLU A 68 3.94 -6.55 -1.60
CA GLU A 68 3.39 -5.24 -2.00
C GLU A 68 3.64 -4.16 -0.94
N ILE A 69 3.52 -4.48 0.34
CA ILE A 69 3.86 -3.59 1.45
C ILE A 69 5.33 -3.16 1.38
N VAL A 70 6.24 -4.12 1.19
CA VAL A 70 7.67 -3.84 1.03
C VAL A 70 7.92 -2.94 -0.17
N ARG A 71 7.31 -3.26 -1.31
CA ARG A 71 7.44 -2.48 -2.55
C ARG A 71 6.98 -1.04 -2.38
N LEU A 72 5.82 -0.82 -1.78
CA LEU A 72 5.27 0.53 -1.54
C LEU A 72 6.12 1.31 -0.53
N ARG A 73 6.56 0.67 0.54
CA ARG A 73 7.46 1.29 1.51
C ARG A 73 8.76 1.77 0.85
N ASP A 74 9.39 0.91 0.08
CA ASP A 74 10.70 1.20 -0.54
C ASP A 74 10.57 2.22 -1.68
N LEU A 75 9.50 2.12 -2.49
CA LEU A 75 9.24 3.03 -3.59
C LEU A 75 8.90 4.45 -3.11
N LEU A 76 8.04 4.55 -2.11
CA LEU A 76 7.52 5.83 -1.64
C LEU A 76 8.32 6.41 -0.46
N GLY A 77 9.16 5.60 0.18
CA GLY A 77 9.89 6.00 1.39
C GLY A 77 8.94 6.42 2.53
N LEU A 78 7.80 5.75 2.64
CA LEU A 78 6.78 6.04 3.64
C LEU A 78 7.20 5.56 5.03
N SER A 79 6.77 6.29 6.05
CA SER A 79 6.78 5.78 7.41
C SER A 79 5.77 4.62 7.56
N LEU A 80 5.93 3.83 8.61
CA LEU A 80 5.03 2.71 8.87
C LEU A 80 3.58 3.17 9.10
N GLU A 81 3.40 4.31 9.75
CA GLU A 81 2.10 4.93 9.98
C GLU A 81 1.43 5.39 8.66
N GLN A 82 2.18 6.07 7.81
CA GLN A 82 1.70 6.49 6.48
C GLN A 82 1.33 5.28 5.60
N LEU A 83 2.14 4.23 5.66
CA LEU A 83 1.87 2.98 4.97
C LEU A 83 0.60 2.30 5.50
N SER A 84 0.38 2.29 6.82
CA SER A 84 -0.85 1.78 7.44
C SER A 84 -2.07 2.52 6.92
N GLN A 85 -2.05 3.85 6.93
CA GLN A 85 -3.14 4.69 6.41
C GLN A 85 -3.45 4.41 4.94
N LEU A 86 -2.41 4.25 4.11
CA LEU A 86 -2.56 3.93 2.69
C LEU A 86 -3.28 2.59 2.48
N LEU A 87 -2.89 1.57 3.24
CA LEU A 87 -3.42 0.22 3.13
C LEU A 87 -4.82 0.08 3.75
N GLU A 88 -5.10 0.80 4.83
CA GLU A 88 -6.45 0.88 5.41
C GLU A 88 -7.44 1.50 4.42
N ALA A 89 -7.06 2.61 3.78
CA ALA A 89 -7.88 3.25 2.76
C ALA A 89 -8.12 2.32 1.55
N GLU A 90 -7.13 1.55 1.14
CA GLU A 90 -7.27 0.57 0.05
C GLU A 90 -8.20 -0.58 0.45
N SER A 91 -8.06 -1.11 1.66
CA SER A 91 -8.92 -2.18 2.18
C SER A 91 -10.37 -1.73 2.31
N ALA A 92 -10.61 -0.54 2.84
CA ALA A 92 -11.94 0.06 2.93
C ALA A 92 -12.56 0.24 1.54
N ARG A 93 -11.80 0.73 0.57
CA ARG A 93 -12.25 0.89 -0.81
C ARG A 93 -12.60 -0.45 -1.47
N ALA A 94 -11.83 -1.50 -1.23
CA ALA A 94 -12.10 -2.83 -1.74
C ALA A 94 -13.41 -3.41 -1.16
N GLN A 95 -13.68 -3.16 0.13
CA GLN A 95 -14.92 -3.56 0.78
C GLN A 95 -16.12 -2.81 0.19
N LEU A 96 -16.04 -1.48 0.08
CA LEU A 96 -17.10 -0.65 -0.51
C LEU A 96 -17.41 -1.04 -1.95
N ARG A 97 -16.42 -1.43 -2.72
CA ARG A 97 -16.62 -1.93 -4.09
C ARG A 97 -17.45 -3.22 -4.10
N ARG A 98 -17.22 -4.14 -3.16
CA ARG A 98 -18.03 -5.36 -3.01
C ARG A 98 -19.47 -5.04 -2.61
N GLU A 99 -19.69 -4.06 -1.74
CA GLU A 99 -21.01 -3.60 -1.35
C GLU A 99 -21.74 -2.93 -2.53
N LEU A 100 -21.03 -2.14 -3.31
CA LEU A 100 -21.55 -1.45 -4.49
C LEU A 100 -22.10 -2.43 -5.54
N THR A 101 -21.48 -3.60 -5.71
CA THR A 101 -21.96 -4.63 -6.64
C THR A 101 -23.27 -5.27 -6.20
N LYS A 102 -23.60 -5.22 -4.91
CA LYS A 102 -24.81 -5.82 -4.32
C LYS A 102 -25.96 -4.82 -4.15
N THR A 103 -25.69 -3.54 -4.35
CA THR A 103 -26.63 -2.45 -4.06
C THR A 103 -27.23 -1.90 -5.36
N GLU A 104 -28.54 -1.93 -5.50
CA GLU A 104 -29.25 -1.43 -6.68
C GLU A 104 -29.85 -0.03 -6.48
N ALA A 105 -30.14 0.35 -5.22
CA ALA A 105 -30.76 1.64 -4.89
C ALA A 105 -29.84 2.82 -5.25
N PRO A 106 -30.27 3.76 -6.11
CA PRO A 106 -29.40 4.86 -6.60
C PRO A 106 -28.83 5.75 -5.49
N ALA A 107 -29.63 6.04 -4.47
CA ALA A 107 -29.19 6.87 -3.34
C ALA A 107 -28.07 6.19 -2.52
N GLU A 108 -28.21 4.90 -2.29
CA GLU A 108 -27.21 4.12 -1.56
C GLU A 108 -25.93 3.95 -2.39
N ARG A 109 -26.06 3.69 -3.69
CA ARG A 109 -24.90 3.66 -4.61
C ARG A 109 -24.14 4.97 -4.59
N LYS A 110 -24.83 6.11 -4.61
CA LYS A 110 -24.19 7.43 -4.52
C LYS A 110 -23.41 7.57 -3.21
N ARG A 111 -24.00 7.20 -2.07
CA ARG A 111 -23.35 7.25 -0.76
C ARG A 111 -22.06 6.42 -0.73
N LEU A 112 -22.11 5.19 -1.22
CA LEU A 112 -20.95 4.30 -1.31
C LEU A 112 -19.84 4.88 -2.21
N LEU A 113 -20.21 5.47 -3.34
CA LEU A 113 -19.24 6.11 -4.25
C LEU A 113 -18.59 7.36 -3.61
N GLU A 114 -19.34 8.17 -2.89
CA GLU A 114 -18.80 9.31 -2.14
C GLU A 114 -17.81 8.86 -1.04
N GLU A 115 -18.07 7.71 -0.44
CA GLU A 115 -17.16 7.11 0.54
C GLU A 115 -15.88 6.57 -0.12
N VAL A 116 -15.98 5.88 -1.25
CA VAL A 116 -14.84 5.48 -2.08
C VAL A 116 -14.00 6.70 -2.47
N GLN A 117 -14.64 7.79 -2.89
CA GLN A 117 -13.96 9.03 -3.26
C GLN A 117 -13.15 9.60 -2.09
N ARG A 118 -13.69 9.58 -0.88
CA ARG A 118 -12.96 10.05 0.32
C ARG A 118 -11.71 9.23 0.59
N HIS A 119 -11.77 7.91 0.46
CA HIS A 119 -10.59 7.05 0.64
C HIS A 119 -9.53 7.30 -0.45
N ILE A 120 -9.95 7.49 -1.69
CA ILE A 120 -9.02 7.86 -2.78
C ILE A 120 -8.38 9.22 -2.50
N SER A 121 -9.14 10.20 -2.02
CA SER A 121 -8.60 11.52 -1.68
C SER A 121 -7.54 11.43 -0.58
N THR A 122 -7.78 10.64 0.46
CA THR A 122 -6.79 10.40 1.53
C THR A 122 -5.50 9.79 0.97
N GLN A 123 -5.60 8.81 0.09
CA GLN A 123 -4.42 8.23 -0.56
C GLN A 123 -3.68 9.23 -1.45
N LEU A 124 -4.42 10.04 -2.21
CA LEU A 124 -3.84 11.08 -3.06
C LEU A 124 -3.10 12.15 -2.25
N ASP A 125 -3.66 12.58 -1.12
CA ASP A 125 -3.05 13.60 -0.27
C ASP A 125 -1.71 13.12 0.28
N LEU A 126 -1.64 11.88 0.72
CA LEU A 126 -0.42 11.25 1.21
C LEU A 126 0.66 11.15 0.12
N VAL A 127 0.29 10.74 -1.08
CA VAL A 127 1.21 10.65 -2.22
C VAL A 127 1.68 12.03 -2.66
N ARG A 128 0.80 13.04 -2.67
CA ARG A 128 1.13 14.43 -3.02
C ARG A 128 2.07 15.06 -2.01
N GLU A 129 1.86 14.82 -0.71
CA GLU A 129 2.78 15.27 0.32
C GLU A 129 4.19 14.71 0.08
N ARG A 130 4.30 13.42 -0.20
CA ARG A 130 5.58 12.79 -0.52
C ARG A 130 6.21 13.31 -1.79
N LEU A 131 5.41 13.58 -2.81
CA LEU A 131 5.87 14.18 -4.07
C LEU A 131 6.44 15.59 -3.83
N THR A 132 5.81 16.39 -2.97
CA THR A 132 6.28 17.72 -2.59
C THR A 132 7.65 17.65 -1.90
N GLU A 133 7.83 16.75 -0.95
CA GLU A 133 9.11 16.55 -0.26
C GLU A 133 10.24 16.16 -1.24
N LEU A 134 9.97 15.22 -2.15
CA LEU A 134 10.93 14.79 -3.16
C LEU A 134 11.25 15.91 -4.16
N THR A 135 10.27 16.71 -4.56
CA THR A 135 10.46 17.85 -5.45
C THR A 135 11.32 18.92 -4.79
N GLN A 136 11.12 19.17 -3.51
CA GLN A 136 11.94 20.11 -2.73
C GLN A 136 13.40 19.63 -2.68
N LEU A 137 13.63 18.35 -2.37
CA LEU A 137 14.98 17.78 -2.37
C LEU A 137 15.65 17.88 -3.74
N ALA A 138 14.92 17.59 -4.80
CA ALA A 138 15.43 17.74 -6.16
C ALA A 138 15.88 19.18 -6.45
N THR A 139 15.05 20.17 -6.09
CA THR A 139 15.37 21.60 -6.25
C THR A 139 16.64 21.99 -5.47
N GLU A 140 16.79 21.49 -4.24
CA GLU A 140 18.00 21.75 -3.43
C GLU A 140 19.27 21.17 -4.09
N LEU A 141 19.17 19.96 -4.65
CA LEU A 141 20.28 19.32 -5.35
C LEU A 141 20.65 20.05 -6.65
N GLU A 142 19.66 20.49 -7.42
CA GLU A 142 19.86 21.31 -8.62
C GLU A 142 20.58 22.62 -8.30
N GLN A 143 20.22 23.30 -7.22
CA GLN A 143 20.91 24.51 -6.78
C GLN A 143 22.36 24.23 -6.41
N LYS A 144 22.64 23.13 -5.71
CA LYS A 144 24.02 22.71 -5.38
C LYS A 144 24.82 22.39 -6.64
N GLN A 145 24.21 21.72 -7.61
CA GLN A 145 24.83 21.43 -8.89
C GLN A 145 25.23 22.71 -9.62
N GLN A 146 24.31 23.66 -9.73
CA GLN A 146 24.56 24.96 -10.37
C GLN A 146 25.73 25.72 -9.72
N LEU A 147 25.80 25.72 -8.38
CA LEU A 147 26.92 26.35 -7.67
C LEU A 147 28.26 25.69 -8.00
N VAL A 148 28.30 24.36 -8.07
CA VAL A 148 29.51 23.62 -8.43
C VAL A 148 29.91 23.91 -9.88
N GLU A 149 28.96 23.91 -10.82
CA GLU A 149 29.21 24.24 -12.23
C GLU A 149 29.74 25.67 -12.40
N GLN A 150 29.22 26.63 -11.64
CA GLN A 150 29.75 27.99 -11.63
C GLN A 150 31.19 28.02 -11.17
N ARG A 151 31.52 27.34 -10.08
CA ARG A 151 32.91 27.26 -9.58
C ARG A 151 33.84 26.60 -10.58
N ILE A 152 33.42 25.53 -11.23
CA ILE A 152 34.23 24.89 -12.28
C ILE A 152 34.57 25.88 -13.37
N ARG A 153 33.64 26.74 -13.81
CA ARG A 153 33.88 27.78 -14.84
C ARG A 153 34.88 28.85 -14.37
N GLU A 154 34.97 29.14 -13.06
CA GLU A 154 35.93 30.09 -12.50
C GLU A 154 37.38 29.56 -12.56
N TYR A 155 37.58 28.25 -12.69
CA TYR A 155 38.90 27.60 -12.81
C TYR A 155 39.25 27.18 -14.25
N SER A 156 38.39 27.47 -15.20
CA SER A 156 38.61 27.15 -16.62
C SER A 156 39.07 28.37 -17.36
#